data_241877e36a46f87adda419164239ef9e
#
_entry.id   241877e36a46f87adda419164239ef9e
#
_cell.length_a   1.000
_cell.length_b   1.000
_cell.length_c   1.000
_cell.angle_alpha   90.00
_cell.angle_beta   90.00
_cell.angle_gamma   90.00
#
_symmetry.space_group_name_H-M   'P 1'
#
loop_
_entity.id
_entity.type
_entity.pdbx_description
1 polymer ?
#
loop_
_entity_poly.entity_id
_entity_poly.type
_entity_poly.pdbx_seq_one_letter_code
_entity_poly.pdbx_strand_id
1 'polypeptide(L)'
;MRGAIGGTATATVDLDAELGDGVHLDVDLANGCEVVADAPAVDPRTLTGVAEHRFPDGSRAAVGPGVGDWVDLDRVPAYVRGAFVAAEDARFWDHDGFDLVQIGRSLEIDLREERFARGGSTISQQLIKNAFLHQRRTLARKLEEAVLTWRLEAVVPKAMILARYLNVIELGPGVFGVAAAARHWFGRAPAQLTVRQAAFLAALTPAPRTISARLRQQHRLDPDTAHRVDVVVRAMRRAGVIDAATARAAEHAGLDLRPAALGR
;
A
#
# COMPACT_ATOMS: atom_id res chain seq x y z
N MET A 1 27.16 5.21 2.82
CA MET A 1 26.82 6.52 3.37
C MET A 1 27.96 7.05 4.20
N ARG A 2 28.20 8.36 4.15
CA ARG A 2 29.12 9.09 5.04
C ARG A 2 28.36 10.28 5.63
N GLY A 3 28.65 10.64 6.88
CA GLY A 3 28.01 11.78 7.53
C GLY A 3 27.31 11.37 8.82
N ALA A 4 26.56 12.31 9.39
CA ALA A 4 25.76 12.12 10.58
C ALA A 4 24.30 12.53 10.31
N ILE A 5 23.38 11.79 10.86
CA ILE A 5 21.98 12.20 10.97
C ILE A 5 21.79 12.60 12.43
N GLY A 6 21.30 13.82 12.62
CA GLY A 6 20.84 14.30 13.91
C GLY A 6 19.41 14.78 13.77
N GLY A 7 18.70 14.93 14.86
CA GLY A 7 17.37 15.50 14.81
C GLY A 7 16.67 15.42 16.14
N THR A 8 15.54 16.09 16.21
CA THR A 8 14.62 16.05 17.34
C THR A 8 13.27 15.57 16.85
N ALA A 9 12.64 14.73 17.64
CA ALA A 9 11.23 14.36 17.45
C ALA A 9 10.48 14.76 18.71
N THR A 10 9.47 15.60 18.56
CA THR A 10 8.60 16.03 19.64
C THR A 10 7.21 15.47 19.41
N ALA A 11 6.67 14.80 20.39
CA ALA A 11 5.29 14.35 20.41
C ALA A 11 4.51 15.16 21.46
N THR A 12 3.48 15.87 21.03
CA THR A 12 2.51 16.50 21.92
C THR A 12 1.27 15.62 21.97
N VAL A 13 0.84 15.23 23.18
CA VAL A 13 -0.28 14.32 23.39
C VAL A 13 -1.35 15.04 24.20
N ASP A 14 -2.54 15.17 23.64
CA ASP A 14 -3.76 15.64 24.29
C ASP A 14 -4.87 14.62 24.03
N LEU A 15 -5.14 13.77 25.01
CA LEU A 15 -6.16 12.73 24.90
C LEU A 15 -7.59 13.25 25.11
N ASP A 16 -7.76 14.52 25.51
CA ASP A 16 -9.07 15.17 25.64
C ASP A 16 -9.51 15.84 24.33
N ALA A 17 -8.60 16.00 23.35
CA ALA A 17 -8.91 16.50 22.02
C ALA A 17 -9.79 15.54 21.21
N GLU A 18 -10.41 16.02 20.11
CA GLU A 18 -11.15 15.15 19.18
C GLU A 18 -10.22 14.13 18.52
N LEU A 19 -10.76 12.97 18.15
CA LEU A 19 -9.97 11.89 17.53
C LEU A 19 -9.35 12.37 16.20
N GLY A 20 -8.05 12.30 16.11
CA GLY A 20 -7.24 12.75 15.00
C GLY A 20 -6.49 14.06 15.24
N ASP A 21 -6.79 14.74 16.36
CA ASP A 21 -6.15 16.00 16.77
C ASP A 21 -5.41 15.87 18.11
N GLY A 22 -5.45 14.69 18.74
CA GLY A 22 -4.89 14.47 20.07
C GLY A 22 -3.38 14.17 20.07
N VAL A 23 -2.77 13.84 18.94
CA VAL A 23 -1.32 13.58 18.85
C VAL A 23 -0.71 14.33 17.68
N HIS A 24 0.18 15.26 17.99
CA HIS A 24 0.98 15.98 17.02
C HIS A 24 2.44 15.51 17.10
N LEU A 25 2.98 15.13 15.94
CA LEU A 25 4.38 14.77 15.79
C LEU A 25 5.09 15.86 15.00
N ASP A 26 6.12 16.43 15.61
CA ASP A 26 7.06 17.33 14.96
C ASP A 26 8.41 16.63 14.87
N VAL A 27 8.98 16.53 13.67
CA VAL A 27 10.25 15.85 13.43
C VAL A 27 11.14 16.78 12.63
N ASP A 28 12.17 17.30 13.30
CA ASP A 28 13.24 18.07 12.67
C ASP A 28 14.45 17.16 12.46
N LEU A 29 14.80 16.89 11.20
CA LEU A 29 15.92 16.03 10.83
C LEU A 29 17.02 16.85 10.18
N ALA A 30 18.12 17.02 10.91
CA ALA A 30 19.37 17.50 10.34
C ALA A 30 20.08 16.34 9.61
N ASN A 31 19.90 16.28 8.30
CA ASN A 31 20.50 15.23 7.48
C ASN A 31 21.81 15.72 6.85
N GLY A 32 22.94 15.44 7.50
CA GLY A 32 24.28 15.63 6.99
C GLY A 32 24.87 14.37 6.32
N CYS A 33 24.05 13.37 5.98
CA CYS A 33 24.50 12.15 5.34
C CYS A 33 24.55 12.29 3.81
N GLU A 34 25.71 11.97 3.25
CA GLU A 34 25.89 11.78 1.81
C GLU A 34 25.83 10.29 1.46
N VAL A 35 24.98 9.95 0.49
CA VAL A 35 24.97 8.60 -0.07
C VAL A 35 26.04 8.49 -1.14
N VAL A 36 27.20 7.98 -0.76
CA VAL A 36 28.35 7.83 -1.66
C VAL A 36 28.09 6.79 -2.74
N ALA A 37 27.45 5.67 -2.37
CA ALA A 37 27.02 4.63 -3.30
C ALA A 37 25.90 3.80 -2.66
N ASP A 38 24.97 3.34 -3.49
CA ASP A 38 23.98 2.33 -3.10
C ASP A 38 24.61 0.94 -3.28
N ALA A 39 24.38 0.04 -2.31
CA ALA A 39 24.76 -1.35 -2.48
C ALA A 39 23.89 -1.99 -3.58
N PRO A 40 24.45 -2.69 -4.58
CA PRO A 40 23.69 -3.18 -5.73
C PRO A 40 22.45 -4.01 -5.35
N ALA A 41 22.52 -4.75 -4.24
CA ALA A 41 21.43 -5.61 -3.76
C ALA A 41 20.22 -4.85 -3.20
N VAL A 42 20.38 -3.56 -2.87
CA VAL A 42 19.34 -2.71 -2.25
C VAL A 42 19.25 -1.33 -2.91
N ASP A 43 19.73 -1.19 -4.14
CA ASP A 43 19.64 0.07 -4.88
C ASP A 43 18.21 0.31 -5.36
N PRO A 44 17.49 1.34 -4.83
CA PRO A 44 16.12 1.59 -5.22
C PRO A 44 15.94 1.95 -6.69
N ARG A 45 16.99 2.44 -7.37
CA ARG A 45 16.93 2.76 -8.82
C ARG A 45 16.65 1.54 -9.67
N THR A 46 16.96 0.33 -9.20
CA THR A 46 16.59 -0.92 -9.87
C THR A 46 15.09 -1.09 -10.04
N LEU A 47 14.28 -0.43 -9.20
CA LEU A 47 12.83 -0.48 -9.27
C LEU A 47 12.25 0.36 -10.42
N THR A 48 13.05 1.19 -11.10
CA THR A 48 12.60 1.97 -12.26
C THR A 48 12.60 1.19 -13.57
N GLY A 49 13.39 0.13 -13.65
CA GLY A 49 13.56 -0.72 -14.83
C GLY A 49 13.05 -2.16 -14.62
N VAL A 50 13.47 -3.04 -15.50
CA VAL A 50 13.24 -4.48 -15.34
C VAL A 50 14.26 -5.02 -14.34
N ALA A 51 13.76 -5.61 -13.25
CA ALA A 51 14.59 -6.21 -12.21
C ALA A 51 13.96 -7.50 -11.70
N GLU A 52 14.79 -8.42 -11.18
CA GLU A 52 14.29 -9.59 -10.48
C GLU A 52 13.58 -9.14 -9.19
N HIS A 53 12.36 -9.61 -9.00
CA HIS A 53 11.57 -9.40 -7.79
C HIS A 53 11.36 -10.74 -7.08
N ARG A 54 11.61 -10.78 -5.77
CA ARG A 54 11.31 -11.92 -4.92
C ARG A 54 9.98 -11.67 -4.20
N PHE A 55 9.00 -12.51 -4.49
CA PHE A 55 7.68 -12.40 -3.87
C PHE A 55 7.63 -13.06 -2.48
N PRO A 56 6.62 -12.70 -1.65
CA PRO A 56 6.45 -13.25 -0.30
C PRO A 56 6.25 -14.77 -0.22
N ASP A 57 5.87 -15.42 -1.30
CA ASP A 57 5.77 -16.89 -1.39
C ASP A 57 7.10 -17.58 -1.74
N GLY A 58 8.17 -16.80 -1.94
CA GLY A 58 9.50 -17.25 -2.30
C GLY A 58 9.75 -17.35 -3.79
N SER A 59 8.73 -17.21 -4.63
CA SER A 59 8.88 -17.17 -6.08
C SER A 59 9.67 -15.93 -6.53
N ARG A 60 10.26 -16.00 -7.72
CA ARG A 60 11.01 -14.91 -8.33
C ARG A 60 10.57 -14.72 -9.77
N ALA A 61 10.48 -13.50 -10.20
CA ALA A 61 10.23 -13.14 -11.59
C ALA A 61 10.90 -11.82 -11.94
N ALA A 62 11.20 -11.63 -13.23
CA ALA A 62 11.51 -10.31 -13.76
C ALA A 62 10.25 -9.46 -13.76
N VAL A 63 10.31 -8.28 -13.15
CA VAL A 63 9.20 -7.32 -13.09
C VAL A 63 9.70 -5.97 -13.58
N GLY A 64 8.92 -5.33 -14.43
CA GLY A 64 9.25 -4.01 -14.95
C GLY A 64 8.52 -3.71 -16.27
N PRO A 65 8.68 -2.50 -16.80
CA PRO A 65 8.03 -2.08 -18.04
C PRO A 65 8.23 -3.06 -19.18
N GLY A 66 7.13 -3.49 -19.80
CA GLY A 66 7.15 -4.41 -20.95
C GLY A 66 7.37 -5.89 -20.62
N VAL A 67 7.42 -6.30 -19.36
CA VAL A 67 7.67 -7.69 -18.95
C VAL A 67 6.47 -8.28 -18.22
N GLY A 68 6.06 -9.48 -18.65
CA GLY A 68 5.01 -10.27 -17.99
C GLY A 68 3.68 -9.52 -17.90
N ASP A 69 3.14 -9.48 -16.70
CA ASP A 69 1.87 -8.83 -16.37
C ASP A 69 2.01 -7.35 -15.98
N TRP A 70 3.14 -6.74 -16.26
CA TRP A 70 3.34 -5.31 -15.97
C TRP A 70 2.27 -4.45 -16.66
N VAL A 71 1.68 -3.57 -15.88
CA VAL A 71 0.74 -2.56 -16.39
C VAL A 71 1.31 -1.18 -16.07
N ASP A 72 1.49 -0.39 -17.12
CA ASP A 72 1.92 1.00 -16.97
C ASP A 72 0.85 1.81 -16.24
N LEU A 73 1.26 2.79 -15.45
CA LEU A 73 0.37 3.53 -14.58
C LEU A 73 -0.73 4.29 -15.35
N ASP A 74 -0.45 4.74 -16.54
CA ASP A 74 -1.39 5.43 -17.44
C ASP A 74 -2.49 4.48 -18.00
N ARG A 75 -2.19 3.18 -18.08
CA ARG A 75 -3.16 2.14 -18.49
C ARG A 75 -4.02 1.63 -17.33
N VAL A 76 -3.70 2.01 -16.09
CA VAL A 76 -4.53 1.73 -14.92
C VAL A 76 -5.47 2.91 -14.69
N PRO A 77 -6.79 2.75 -14.71
CA PRO A 77 -7.73 3.85 -14.51
C PRO A 77 -7.46 4.62 -13.23
N ALA A 78 -7.69 5.93 -13.24
CA ALA A 78 -7.40 6.80 -12.10
C ALA A 78 -8.08 6.33 -10.80
N TYR A 79 -9.34 5.87 -10.89
CA TYR A 79 -10.06 5.35 -9.73
C TYR A 79 -9.49 4.02 -9.21
N VAL A 80 -8.89 3.19 -10.07
CA VAL A 80 -8.22 1.95 -9.63
C VAL A 80 -6.96 2.30 -8.85
N ARG A 81 -6.11 3.18 -9.38
CA ARG A 81 -4.92 3.70 -8.67
C ARG A 81 -5.30 4.36 -7.36
N GLY A 82 -6.32 5.23 -7.44
CA GLY A 82 -6.83 5.98 -6.30
C GLY A 82 -7.45 5.10 -5.21
N ALA A 83 -7.98 3.92 -5.52
CA ALA A 83 -8.48 2.99 -4.52
C ALA A 83 -7.36 2.51 -3.59
N PHE A 84 -6.19 2.13 -4.13
CA PHE A 84 -5.03 1.72 -3.33
C PHE A 84 -4.45 2.90 -2.54
N VAL A 85 -4.29 4.07 -3.18
CA VAL A 85 -3.81 5.27 -2.49
C VAL A 85 -4.74 5.66 -1.35
N ALA A 86 -6.06 5.74 -1.59
CA ALA A 86 -7.03 6.10 -0.57
C ALA A 86 -7.14 5.09 0.58
N ALA A 87 -6.86 3.80 0.31
CA ALA A 87 -6.94 2.74 1.30
C ALA A 87 -5.69 2.62 2.18
N GLU A 88 -4.50 2.79 1.58
CA GLU A 88 -3.23 2.47 2.21
C GLU A 88 -2.44 3.72 2.62
N ASP A 89 -2.57 4.81 1.86
CA ASP A 89 -1.71 5.98 1.99
C ASP A 89 -2.37 7.20 1.34
N ALA A 90 -3.42 7.71 1.96
CA ALA A 90 -4.27 8.76 1.38
C ALA A 90 -3.50 10.06 1.04
N ARG A 91 -2.35 10.28 1.67
CA ARG A 91 -1.46 11.43 1.45
C ARG A 91 -0.18 11.07 0.68
N PHE A 92 -0.19 9.96 -0.06
CA PHE A 92 0.96 9.46 -0.80
C PHE A 92 1.69 10.53 -1.64
N TRP A 93 0.94 11.46 -2.22
CA TRP A 93 1.50 12.51 -3.06
C TRP A 93 2.07 13.70 -2.30
N ASP A 94 1.82 13.79 -0.98
CA ASP A 94 2.09 14.97 -0.15
C ASP A 94 3.29 14.77 0.81
N HIS A 95 3.87 13.56 0.87
CA HIS A 95 4.98 13.25 1.76
C HIS A 95 6.12 12.55 1.04
N ASP A 96 7.33 12.58 1.62
CA ASP A 96 8.55 11.96 1.10
C ASP A 96 8.86 10.64 1.83
N GLY A 97 7.94 9.69 1.74
CA GLY A 97 8.09 8.32 2.26
C GLY A 97 7.50 8.09 3.65
N PHE A 98 7.26 9.12 4.45
CA PHE A 98 6.69 9.01 5.79
C PHE A 98 5.53 9.99 5.97
N ASP A 99 4.35 9.49 6.28
CA ASP A 99 3.21 10.33 6.64
C ASP A 99 3.16 10.52 8.17
N LEU A 100 3.76 11.62 8.65
CA LEU A 100 3.80 11.93 10.08
C LEU A 100 2.41 12.18 10.66
N VAL A 101 1.47 12.70 9.87
CA VAL A 101 0.07 12.89 10.31
C VAL A 101 -0.61 11.55 10.51
N GLN A 102 -0.42 10.60 9.60
CA GLN A 102 -0.96 9.25 9.74
C GLN A 102 -0.30 8.49 10.89
N ILE A 103 1.00 8.66 11.09
CA ILE A 103 1.72 8.08 12.23
C ILE A 103 1.16 8.64 13.55
N GLY A 104 0.96 9.96 13.65
CA GLY A 104 0.36 10.60 14.82
C GLY A 104 -1.04 10.06 15.12
N ARG A 105 -1.91 9.97 14.12
CA ARG A 105 -3.26 9.39 14.27
C ARG A 105 -3.23 7.91 14.70
N SER A 106 -2.32 7.12 14.14
CA SER A 106 -2.18 5.72 14.53
C SER A 106 -1.72 5.59 15.98
N LEU A 107 -0.78 6.42 16.41
CA LEU A 107 -0.31 6.46 17.79
C LEU A 107 -1.42 6.92 18.75
N GLU A 108 -2.23 7.89 18.38
CA GLU A 108 -3.38 8.34 19.15
C GLU A 108 -4.40 7.21 19.37
N ILE A 109 -4.74 6.47 18.30
CA ILE A 109 -5.65 5.32 18.39
C ILE A 109 -5.05 4.25 19.30
N ASP A 110 -3.75 3.95 19.17
CA ASP A 110 -3.05 2.97 19.99
C ASP A 110 -3.09 3.36 21.48
N LEU A 111 -2.90 4.66 21.80
CA LEU A 111 -2.95 5.17 23.17
C LEU A 111 -4.37 5.14 23.73
N ARG A 112 -5.40 5.49 22.94
CA ARG A 112 -6.81 5.53 23.41
C ARG A 112 -7.41 4.14 23.58
N GLU A 113 -7.05 3.20 22.70
CA GLU A 113 -7.64 1.88 22.66
C GLU A 113 -6.75 0.80 23.31
N GLU A 114 -5.61 1.19 23.90
CA GLU A 114 -4.62 0.30 24.54
C GLU A 114 -4.24 -0.89 23.65
N ARG A 115 -4.24 -0.70 22.33
CA ARG A 115 -3.91 -1.71 21.34
C ARG A 115 -3.09 -1.12 20.20
N PHE A 116 -2.21 -1.92 19.62
CA PHE A 116 -1.45 -1.52 18.44
C PHE A 116 -2.33 -1.52 17.19
N ALA A 117 -2.72 -0.32 16.71
CA ALA A 117 -3.41 -0.17 15.44
C ALA A 117 -2.47 -0.58 14.29
N ARG A 118 -3.03 -1.21 13.28
CA ARG A 118 -2.32 -1.49 12.04
C ARG A 118 -2.66 -0.38 11.05
N GLY A 119 -1.66 0.34 10.51
CA GLY A 119 -1.97 1.29 9.44
C GLY A 119 -1.01 2.47 9.26
N GLY A 120 0.10 2.51 9.99
CA GLY A 120 1.06 3.61 9.88
C GLY A 120 2.16 3.44 8.81
N SER A 121 2.08 2.47 7.91
CA SER A 121 3.10 2.27 6.86
C SER A 121 2.62 2.78 5.52
N THR A 122 3.41 3.63 4.88
CA THR A 122 3.15 4.20 3.56
C THR A 122 3.36 3.19 2.43
N ILE A 123 2.87 3.50 1.23
CA ILE A 123 3.10 2.71 0.00
C ILE A 123 4.60 2.52 -0.24
N SER A 124 5.41 3.56 -0.05
CA SER A 124 6.87 3.52 -0.23
C SER A 124 7.54 2.56 0.76
N GLN A 125 7.13 2.58 2.02
CA GLN A 125 7.62 1.63 3.03
C GLN A 125 7.20 0.18 2.71
N GLN A 126 5.97 -0.01 2.25
CA GLN A 126 5.49 -1.34 1.84
C GLN A 126 6.28 -1.86 0.64
N LEU A 127 6.57 -1.00 -0.35
CA LEU A 127 7.36 -1.38 -1.52
C LEU A 127 8.78 -1.79 -1.11
N ILE A 128 9.48 -1.00 -0.31
CA ILE A 128 10.82 -1.32 0.20
C ILE A 128 10.83 -2.64 0.96
N LYS A 129 9.89 -2.80 1.88
CA LYS A 129 9.75 -4.06 2.64
C LYS A 129 9.61 -5.27 1.74
N ASN A 130 8.80 -5.17 0.70
CA ASN A 130 8.52 -6.28 -0.20
C ASN A 130 9.65 -6.52 -1.22
N ALA A 131 10.38 -5.47 -1.62
CA ALA A 131 11.43 -5.58 -2.64
C ALA A 131 12.78 -6.04 -2.07
N PHE A 132 13.16 -5.53 -0.90
CA PHE A 132 14.54 -5.65 -0.41
C PHE A 132 14.68 -6.31 0.96
N LEU A 133 13.61 -6.37 1.77
CA LEU A 133 13.74 -6.79 3.16
C LEU A 133 13.16 -8.19 3.41
N HIS A 134 13.74 -8.87 4.38
CA HIS A 134 13.22 -10.15 4.83
C HIS A 134 12.03 -9.96 5.81
N GLN A 135 11.23 -11.02 5.98
CA GLN A 135 9.95 -10.98 6.74
C GLN A 135 10.12 -10.93 8.28
N ARG A 136 11.34 -10.99 8.82
CA ARG A 136 11.55 -10.95 10.29
C ARG A 136 11.23 -9.55 10.83
N ARG A 137 10.47 -9.50 11.92
CA ARG A 137 10.07 -8.24 12.57
C ARG A 137 11.11 -7.91 13.65
N THR A 138 12.08 -7.06 13.33
CA THR A 138 13.08 -6.54 14.28
C THR A 138 13.17 -5.04 14.16
N LEU A 139 13.62 -4.36 15.22
CA LEU A 139 13.85 -2.91 15.18
C LEU A 139 14.90 -2.55 14.11
N ALA A 140 15.99 -3.32 14.01
CA ALA A 140 17.03 -3.13 13.01
C ALA A 140 16.43 -3.13 11.59
N ARG A 141 15.57 -4.12 11.26
CA ARG A 141 14.88 -4.16 9.97
C ARG A 141 13.98 -2.94 9.75
N LYS A 142 13.34 -2.41 10.80
CA LYS A 142 12.51 -1.21 10.66
C LYS A 142 13.34 0.04 10.39
N LEU A 143 14.55 0.12 10.94
CA LEU A 143 15.51 1.17 10.62
C LEU A 143 16.05 1.03 9.20
N GLU A 144 16.37 -0.18 8.75
CA GLU A 144 16.74 -0.44 7.34
C GLU A 144 15.62 -0.02 6.38
N GLU A 145 14.37 -0.37 6.70
CA GLU A 145 13.18 0.05 5.95
C GLU A 145 13.11 1.58 5.86
N ALA A 146 13.32 2.29 6.97
CA ALA A 146 13.26 3.74 6.99
C ALA A 146 14.35 4.37 6.11
N VAL A 147 15.59 3.93 6.23
CA VAL A 147 16.70 4.44 5.41
C VAL A 147 16.47 4.18 3.92
N LEU A 148 16.04 2.97 3.56
CA LEU A 148 15.77 2.63 2.17
C LEU A 148 14.54 3.34 1.61
N THR A 149 13.51 3.58 2.43
CA THR A 149 12.32 4.37 2.03
C THR A 149 12.71 5.81 1.72
N TRP A 150 13.47 6.44 2.61
CA TRP A 150 13.99 7.78 2.36
C TRP A 150 14.84 7.83 1.09
N ARG A 151 15.70 6.82 0.87
CA ARG A 151 16.51 6.72 -0.33
C ARG A 151 15.67 6.50 -1.60
N LEU A 152 14.63 5.67 -1.53
CA LEU A 152 13.68 5.42 -2.62
C LEU A 152 13.05 6.74 -3.08
N GLU A 153 12.49 7.51 -2.17
CA GLU A 153 11.82 8.77 -2.48
C GLU A 153 12.76 9.83 -3.06
N ALA A 154 14.03 9.80 -2.65
CA ALA A 154 15.03 10.74 -3.18
C ALA A 154 15.47 10.42 -4.63
N VAL A 155 15.30 9.18 -5.12
CA VAL A 155 15.88 8.76 -6.40
C VAL A 155 14.89 8.15 -7.39
N VAL A 156 13.66 7.84 -6.94
CA VAL A 156 12.60 7.24 -7.77
C VAL A 156 11.37 8.14 -7.76
N PRO A 157 10.87 8.56 -8.92
CA PRO A 157 9.66 9.38 -8.99
C PRO A 157 8.43 8.69 -8.37
N LYS A 158 7.59 9.44 -7.66
CA LYS A 158 6.34 8.95 -7.03
C LYS A 158 5.48 8.09 -7.95
N ALA A 159 5.29 8.51 -9.20
CA ALA A 159 4.53 7.76 -10.18
C ALA A 159 5.12 6.36 -10.43
N MET A 160 6.46 6.22 -10.44
CA MET A 160 7.14 4.95 -10.61
C MET A 160 7.06 4.09 -9.35
N ILE A 161 7.13 4.70 -8.16
CA ILE A 161 6.90 4.00 -6.88
C ILE A 161 5.51 3.36 -6.88
N LEU A 162 4.47 4.13 -7.24
CA LEU A 162 3.10 3.62 -7.31
C LEU A 162 2.94 2.55 -8.41
N ALA A 163 3.53 2.78 -9.60
CA ALA A 163 3.51 1.79 -10.68
C ALA A 163 4.12 0.46 -10.22
N ARG A 164 5.31 0.50 -9.62
CA ARG A 164 5.98 -0.70 -9.10
C ARG A 164 5.14 -1.38 -8.03
N TYR A 165 4.61 -0.62 -7.07
CA TYR A 165 3.76 -1.13 -6.00
C TYR A 165 2.56 -1.90 -6.55
N LEU A 166 1.79 -1.30 -7.49
CA LEU A 166 0.61 -1.92 -8.09
C LEU A 166 0.93 -3.19 -8.90
N ASN A 167 2.17 -3.36 -9.34
CA ASN A 167 2.60 -4.54 -10.10
C ASN A 167 3.20 -5.65 -9.25
N VAL A 168 3.52 -5.41 -7.96
CA VAL A 168 4.16 -6.43 -7.10
C VAL A 168 3.37 -6.80 -5.85
N ILE A 169 2.35 -6.01 -5.48
CA ILE A 169 1.60 -6.26 -4.25
C ILE A 169 0.84 -7.57 -4.32
N GLU A 170 0.83 -8.32 -3.21
CA GLU A 170 0.05 -9.55 -3.08
C GLU A 170 -1.43 -9.22 -2.88
N LEU A 171 -2.29 -9.77 -3.73
CA LEU A 171 -3.74 -9.56 -3.72
C LEU A 171 -4.52 -10.90 -3.67
N GLY A 172 -3.86 -11.93 -3.22
CA GLY A 172 -4.34 -13.28 -3.00
C GLY A 172 -3.16 -14.26 -2.95
N PRO A 173 -3.33 -15.49 -2.48
CA PRO A 173 -2.27 -16.48 -2.42
C PRO A 173 -1.66 -16.72 -3.81
N GLY A 174 -0.38 -16.34 -4.02
CA GLY A 174 0.30 -16.44 -5.31
C GLY A 174 -0.24 -15.50 -6.40
N VAL A 175 -1.03 -14.48 -6.04
CA VAL A 175 -1.58 -13.49 -6.97
C VAL A 175 -0.90 -12.16 -6.70
N PHE A 176 0.01 -11.77 -7.57
CA PHE A 176 0.82 -10.58 -7.44
C PHE A 176 0.50 -9.56 -8.53
N GLY A 177 0.29 -8.32 -8.13
CA GLY A 177 -0.03 -7.20 -8.99
C GLY A 177 -1.49 -7.10 -9.43
N VAL A 178 -1.88 -5.87 -9.79
CA VAL A 178 -3.27 -5.52 -10.11
C VAL A 178 -3.79 -6.24 -11.36
N ALA A 179 -2.92 -6.53 -12.34
CA ALA A 179 -3.33 -7.25 -13.57
C ALA A 179 -3.68 -8.71 -13.27
N ALA A 180 -2.81 -9.42 -12.56
CA ALA A 180 -3.07 -10.79 -12.15
C ALA A 180 -4.30 -10.88 -11.24
N ALA A 181 -4.45 -9.92 -10.31
CA ALA A 181 -5.60 -9.86 -9.41
C ALA A 181 -6.93 -9.60 -10.14
N ALA A 182 -6.95 -8.68 -11.10
CA ALA A 182 -8.14 -8.40 -11.92
C ALA A 182 -8.60 -9.65 -12.70
N ARG A 183 -7.65 -10.39 -13.28
CA ARG A 183 -7.93 -11.67 -13.96
C ARG A 183 -8.37 -12.75 -12.97
N HIS A 184 -7.69 -12.88 -11.84
CA HIS A 184 -7.99 -13.91 -10.84
C HIS A 184 -9.40 -13.73 -10.29
N TRP A 185 -9.70 -12.56 -9.76
CA TRP A 185 -10.95 -12.31 -9.04
C TRP A 185 -12.14 -12.06 -9.97
N PHE A 186 -11.94 -11.44 -11.14
CA PHE A 186 -13.02 -10.95 -11.99
C PHE A 186 -12.96 -11.44 -13.45
N GLY A 187 -11.84 -12.02 -13.89
CA GLY A 187 -11.66 -12.41 -15.30
C GLY A 187 -11.54 -11.21 -16.25
N ARG A 188 -11.08 -10.07 -15.75
CA ARG A 188 -11.03 -8.79 -16.46
C ARG A 188 -9.63 -8.21 -16.47
N ALA A 189 -9.36 -7.30 -17.42
CA ALA A 189 -8.18 -6.45 -17.38
C ALA A 189 -8.39 -5.30 -16.36
N PRO A 190 -7.32 -4.70 -15.81
CA PRO A 190 -7.43 -3.57 -14.88
C PRO A 190 -8.29 -2.41 -15.41
N ALA A 191 -8.21 -2.11 -16.70
CA ALA A 191 -9.01 -1.06 -17.35
C ALA A 191 -10.53 -1.33 -17.37
N GLN A 192 -10.94 -2.56 -17.12
CA GLN A 192 -12.36 -3.00 -17.15
C GLN A 192 -12.97 -3.16 -15.74
N LEU A 193 -12.17 -2.93 -14.69
CA LEU A 193 -12.68 -3.02 -13.33
C LEU A 193 -13.71 -1.95 -13.06
N THR A 194 -14.75 -2.28 -12.30
CA THR A 194 -15.66 -1.28 -11.73
C THR A 194 -15.03 -0.61 -10.51
N VAL A 195 -15.56 0.52 -10.06
CA VAL A 195 -15.11 1.20 -8.84
C VAL A 195 -15.17 0.26 -7.63
N ARG A 196 -16.25 -0.54 -7.48
CA ARG A 196 -16.37 -1.50 -6.38
C ARG A 196 -15.35 -2.63 -6.48
N GLN A 197 -15.04 -3.09 -7.69
CA GLN A 197 -14.00 -4.11 -7.91
C GLN A 197 -12.60 -3.56 -7.59
N ALA A 198 -12.32 -2.31 -7.94
CA ALA A 198 -11.08 -1.63 -7.56
C ALA A 198 -10.95 -1.51 -6.02
N ALA A 199 -12.03 -1.08 -5.35
CA ALA A 199 -12.10 -1.01 -3.89
C ALA A 199 -11.92 -2.39 -3.24
N PHE A 200 -12.47 -3.46 -3.82
CA PHE A 200 -12.25 -4.82 -3.34
C PHE A 200 -10.76 -5.21 -3.41
N LEU A 201 -10.08 -4.97 -4.53
CA LEU A 201 -8.66 -5.29 -4.63
C LEU A 201 -7.84 -4.54 -3.58
N ALA A 202 -8.11 -3.25 -3.38
CA ALA A 202 -7.45 -2.46 -2.35
C ALA A 202 -7.78 -2.97 -0.92
N ALA A 203 -9.02 -3.42 -0.67
CA ALA A 203 -9.42 -3.99 0.62
C ALA A 203 -8.72 -5.32 0.97
N LEU A 204 -8.16 -6.03 -0.01
CA LEU A 204 -7.39 -7.26 0.22
C LEU A 204 -6.00 -6.99 0.80
N THR A 205 -5.40 -5.82 0.54
CA THR A 205 -3.99 -5.47 0.79
C THR A 205 -3.51 -5.79 2.21
N PRO A 206 -4.26 -5.50 3.29
CA PRO A 206 -3.78 -5.72 4.64
C PRO A 206 -3.61 -7.21 5.02
N ALA A 207 -4.39 -8.09 4.41
CA ALA A 207 -4.40 -9.52 4.75
C ALA A 207 -4.86 -10.40 3.57
N PRO A 208 -4.18 -10.37 2.42
CA PRO A 208 -4.65 -10.98 1.18
C PRO A 208 -4.89 -12.49 1.32
N ARG A 209 -4.01 -13.20 2.02
CA ARG A 209 -4.11 -14.65 2.22
C ARG A 209 -5.27 -15.02 3.15
N THR A 210 -5.43 -14.29 4.27
CA THR A 210 -6.49 -14.56 5.25
C THR A 210 -7.86 -14.26 4.66
N ILE A 211 -8.02 -13.13 3.97
CA ILE A 211 -9.28 -12.76 3.32
C ILE A 211 -9.62 -13.79 2.22
N SER A 212 -8.66 -14.15 1.37
CA SER A 212 -8.86 -15.17 0.33
C SER A 212 -9.26 -16.52 0.90
N ALA A 213 -8.67 -16.95 2.02
CA ALA A 213 -9.04 -18.21 2.68
C ALA A 213 -10.50 -18.19 3.16
N ARG A 214 -10.95 -17.08 3.79
CA ARG A 214 -12.35 -16.92 4.22
C ARG A 214 -13.32 -16.93 3.03
N LEU A 215 -13.01 -16.20 1.98
CA LEU A 215 -13.82 -16.15 0.76
C LEU A 215 -14.00 -17.56 0.15
N ARG A 216 -12.90 -18.33 0.08
CA ARG A 216 -12.94 -19.73 -0.41
C ARG A 216 -13.72 -20.65 0.51
N GLN A 217 -13.55 -20.53 1.82
CA GLN A 217 -14.26 -21.35 2.80
C GLN A 217 -15.77 -21.09 2.78
N GLN A 218 -16.19 -19.85 2.60
CA GLN A 218 -17.60 -19.48 2.57
C GLN A 218 -18.22 -19.53 1.17
N HIS A 219 -17.38 -19.67 0.13
CA HIS A 219 -17.77 -19.62 -1.29
C HIS A 219 -18.58 -18.36 -1.66
N ARG A 220 -18.40 -17.28 -0.92
CA ARG A 220 -19.09 -15.99 -1.11
C ARG A 220 -18.30 -14.85 -0.49
N LEU A 221 -18.72 -13.63 -0.79
CA LEU A 221 -18.26 -12.43 -0.08
C LEU A 221 -18.79 -12.48 1.37
N ASP A 222 -17.88 -12.48 2.33
CA ASP A 222 -18.24 -12.42 3.75
C ASP A 222 -18.52 -10.97 4.18
N PRO A 223 -19.34 -10.75 5.24
CA PRO A 223 -19.74 -9.41 5.69
C PRO A 223 -18.57 -8.52 6.07
N ASP A 224 -17.51 -9.06 6.68
CA ASP A 224 -16.34 -8.28 7.08
C ASP A 224 -15.59 -7.76 5.87
N THR A 225 -15.42 -8.61 4.85
CA THR A 225 -14.79 -8.20 3.59
C THR A 225 -15.67 -7.19 2.85
N ALA A 226 -17.00 -7.38 2.83
CA ALA A 226 -17.93 -6.42 2.25
C ALA A 226 -17.81 -5.05 2.94
N HIS A 227 -17.81 -5.03 4.27
CA HIS A 227 -17.63 -3.81 5.05
C HIS A 227 -16.29 -3.11 4.73
N ARG A 228 -15.18 -3.87 4.60
CA ARG A 228 -13.88 -3.31 4.19
C ARG A 228 -13.94 -2.64 2.81
N VAL A 229 -14.62 -3.27 1.85
CA VAL A 229 -14.82 -2.67 0.51
C VAL A 229 -15.56 -1.34 0.63
N ASP A 230 -16.63 -1.29 1.43
CA ASP A 230 -17.40 -0.05 1.63
C ASP A 230 -16.56 1.03 2.36
N VAL A 231 -15.68 0.65 3.29
CA VAL A 231 -14.71 1.57 3.90
C VAL A 231 -13.78 2.17 2.84
N VAL A 232 -13.27 1.36 1.92
CA VAL A 232 -12.39 1.85 0.82
C VAL A 232 -13.18 2.77 -0.12
N VAL A 233 -14.41 2.42 -0.51
CA VAL A 233 -15.26 3.30 -1.35
C VAL A 233 -15.46 4.67 -0.68
N ARG A 234 -15.74 4.70 0.62
CA ARG A 234 -15.85 5.95 1.38
C ARG A 234 -14.53 6.72 1.46
N ALA A 235 -13.39 6.02 1.59
CA ALA A 235 -12.07 6.63 1.55
C ALA A 235 -11.77 7.27 0.19
N MET A 236 -12.08 6.57 -0.92
CA MET A 236 -11.97 7.10 -2.28
C MET A 236 -12.79 8.40 -2.47
N ARG A 237 -14.01 8.43 -1.92
CA ARG A 237 -14.84 9.64 -1.95
C ARG A 237 -14.22 10.78 -1.16
N ARG A 238 -13.74 10.53 0.08
CA ARG A 238 -13.09 11.55 0.92
C ARG A 238 -11.82 12.11 0.27
N ALA A 239 -11.07 11.27 -0.42
CA ALA A 239 -9.87 11.65 -1.16
C ALA A 239 -10.16 12.31 -2.52
N GLY A 240 -11.44 12.52 -2.89
CA GLY A 240 -11.81 13.13 -4.17
C GLY A 240 -11.53 12.26 -5.40
N VAL A 241 -11.24 10.98 -5.24
CA VAL A 241 -10.99 10.01 -6.33
C VAL A 241 -12.28 9.73 -7.11
N ILE A 242 -13.42 9.72 -6.42
CA ILE A 242 -14.76 9.57 -6.98
C ILE A 242 -15.73 10.56 -6.32
N ASP A 243 -16.76 10.92 -7.04
CA ASP A 243 -17.83 11.76 -6.50
C ASP A 243 -18.83 10.99 -5.62
N ALA A 244 -19.74 11.72 -4.98
CA ALA A 244 -20.73 11.14 -4.07
C ALA A 244 -21.75 10.24 -4.78
N ALA A 245 -22.08 10.51 -6.04
CA ALA A 245 -23.03 9.70 -6.81
C ALA A 245 -22.39 8.36 -7.18
N THR A 246 -21.15 8.39 -7.67
CA THR A 246 -20.34 7.22 -7.98
C THR A 246 -20.10 6.35 -6.74
N ALA A 247 -19.82 6.95 -5.58
CA ALA A 247 -19.63 6.22 -4.33
C ALA A 247 -20.90 5.46 -3.94
N ARG A 248 -22.08 6.13 -3.93
CA ARG A 248 -23.37 5.47 -3.66
C ARG A 248 -23.65 4.34 -4.63
N ALA A 249 -23.43 4.53 -5.92
CA ALA A 249 -23.61 3.50 -6.92
C ALA A 249 -22.68 2.29 -6.65
N ALA A 250 -21.43 2.54 -6.30
CA ALA A 250 -20.46 1.49 -5.98
C ALA A 250 -20.83 0.72 -4.72
N GLU A 251 -21.36 1.34 -3.67
CA GLU A 251 -21.79 0.67 -2.43
C GLU A 251 -22.91 -0.35 -2.69
N HIS A 252 -23.76 -0.13 -3.69
CA HIS A 252 -24.86 -1.04 -4.06
C HIS A 252 -24.54 -1.98 -5.22
N ALA A 253 -23.41 -1.81 -5.91
CA ALA A 253 -23.05 -2.66 -7.05
C ALA A 253 -22.62 -4.07 -6.61
N GLY A 254 -22.84 -5.06 -7.48
CA GLY A 254 -22.26 -6.40 -7.30
C GLY A 254 -20.76 -6.42 -7.53
N LEU A 255 -20.07 -7.40 -6.92
CA LEU A 255 -18.64 -7.63 -7.16
C LEU A 255 -18.36 -8.56 -8.34
N ASP A 256 -19.31 -9.46 -8.66
CA ASP A 256 -19.19 -10.47 -9.73
C ASP A 256 -17.89 -11.28 -9.63
N LEU A 257 -17.60 -11.80 -8.43
CA LEU A 257 -16.44 -12.63 -8.18
C LEU A 257 -16.52 -13.93 -8.99
N ARG A 258 -15.40 -14.31 -9.61
CA ARG A 258 -15.33 -15.58 -10.37
C ARG A 258 -15.51 -16.79 -9.44
N PRO A 259 -16.31 -17.80 -9.83
CA PRO A 259 -16.46 -19.02 -9.05
C PRO A 259 -15.15 -19.69 -8.71
N ALA A 260 -14.22 -19.79 -9.69
CA ALA A 260 -12.89 -20.38 -9.48
C ALA A 260 -12.06 -19.64 -8.42
N ALA A 261 -12.21 -18.33 -8.26
CA ALA A 261 -11.52 -17.58 -7.20
C ALA A 261 -12.10 -17.89 -5.81
N LEU A 262 -13.36 -18.32 -5.75
CA LEU A 262 -14.06 -18.76 -4.56
C LEU A 262 -13.91 -20.26 -4.29
N GLY A 263 -13.13 -21.00 -5.09
CA GLY A 263 -12.95 -22.44 -4.93
C GLY A 263 -14.18 -23.28 -5.37
N ARG A 264 -14.94 -22.77 -6.33
CA ARG A 264 -16.08 -23.45 -6.96
C ARG A 264 -15.73 -23.96 -8.35
#